data_fa6bcaee2b28272bdc1dbc2f7087d8d5
#
_entry.id   fa6bcaee2b28272bdc1dbc2f7087d8d5
#
_cell.length_a   1.000
_cell.length_b   1.000
_cell.length_c   1.000
_cell.angle_alpha   90.00
_cell.angle_beta   90.00
_cell.angle_gamma   90.00
#
_symmetry.space_group_name_H-M   'P 1'
#
loop_
_entity.id
_entity.type
_entity.pdbx_description
1 polymer ?
#
loop_
_entity_poly.entity_id
_entity_poly.type
_entity_poly.pdbx_seq_one_letter_code
_entity_poly.pdbx_strand_id
1 'polypeptide(L)'
;MTINNNKILIATGGTGGHIFPSLSLADFLKTKHQVEIITDKRGLRYLTGYKKTDIRTINSGTIFSKNIFKVFVGLIKVIFSFLDSFFLMINNRPKLIIGMGGYSSFPICVAGYCLKIPVLIYENNLVIGRANKFLLPIAKKILVSTNDVQGISSKYSKKVFFCGYLIRSHILNLKKDKTENSDKEDLSILIMGGSQSAKVFGEILPDIMVKCLENGVRFKIYQQCLDQQVNQIKKTYEKFKLEFELFSFSDDMTKYYQKANLAITRSGASSLAELINLKIPFITVPLPSSADNHQFKNASY
;
A
#
# COMPACT_ATOMS: atom_id res chain seq x y z
N MET A 1 5.62 31.26 -16.82
CA MET A 1 5.28 30.09 -15.96
C MET A 1 5.31 30.53 -14.52
N THR A 2 4.14 30.62 -13.88
CA THR A 2 4.05 30.93 -12.44
C THR A 2 4.44 29.68 -11.65
N ILE A 3 5.58 29.73 -10.95
CA ILE A 3 5.99 28.66 -10.04
C ILE A 3 5.08 28.80 -8.80
N ASN A 4 4.21 27.82 -8.59
CA ASN A 4 3.48 27.74 -7.33
C ASN A 4 4.45 27.20 -6.27
N ASN A 5 5.14 28.12 -5.59
CA ASN A 5 6.22 27.82 -4.64
C ASN A 5 5.78 26.98 -3.43
N ASN A 6 4.50 26.68 -3.32
CA ASN A 6 3.97 25.90 -2.19
C ASN A 6 3.35 24.54 -2.59
N LYS A 7 3.34 24.21 -3.90
CA LYS A 7 2.69 22.99 -4.39
C LYS A 7 3.64 21.80 -4.45
N ILE A 8 3.25 20.68 -3.86
CA ILE A 8 3.90 19.38 -3.95
C ILE A 8 2.96 18.41 -4.67
N LEU A 9 3.51 17.64 -5.61
CA LEU A 9 2.78 16.64 -6.36
C LEU A 9 3.24 15.26 -5.91
N ILE A 10 2.29 14.41 -5.48
CA ILE A 10 2.53 13.02 -5.11
C ILE A 10 2.02 12.13 -6.23
N ALA A 11 2.93 11.41 -6.88
CA ALA A 11 2.64 10.49 -7.97
C ALA A 11 2.59 9.05 -7.44
N THR A 12 1.42 8.42 -7.49
CA THR A 12 1.22 7.08 -6.93
C THR A 12 0.26 6.26 -7.77
N GLY A 13 0.27 4.96 -7.64
CA GLY A 13 -0.72 4.17 -8.33
C GLY A 13 -0.77 2.71 -7.96
N GLY A 14 -1.83 2.09 -8.46
CA GLY A 14 -2.01 0.66 -8.47
C GLY A 14 -2.66 0.10 -7.23
N THR A 15 -1.90 -0.22 -6.22
CA THR A 15 -2.36 -0.98 -5.06
C THR A 15 -2.31 -0.17 -3.77
N GLY A 16 -3.02 -0.62 -2.74
CA GLY A 16 -2.99 -0.02 -1.41
C GLY A 16 -1.57 0.14 -0.84
N GLY A 17 -0.64 -0.75 -1.21
CA GLY A 17 0.77 -0.67 -0.79
C GLY A 17 1.51 0.60 -1.21
N HIS A 18 1.06 1.28 -2.27
CA HIS A 18 1.59 2.59 -2.68
C HIS A 18 0.66 3.73 -2.24
N ILE A 19 -0.64 3.49 -2.28
CA ILE A 19 -1.64 4.53 -1.98
C ILE A 19 -1.62 4.91 -0.50
N PHE A 20 -1.64 3.96 0.43
CA PHE A 20 -1.68 4.29 1.86
C PHE A 20 -0.47 5.08 2.35
N PRO A 21 0.78 4.75 1.99
CA PRO A 21 1.92 5.62 2.26
C PRO A 21 1.80 7.00 1.61
N SER A 22 1.20 7.10 0.41
CA SER A 22 0.96 8.37 -0.26
C SER A 22 -0.01 9.25 0.51
N LEU A 23 -1.09 8.66 1.05
CA LEU A 23 -2.05 9.36 1.87
C LEU A 23 -1.43 9.86 3.17
N SER A 24 -0.66 9.00 3.85
CA SER A 24 0.05 9.38 5.08
C SER A 24 0.98 10.56 4.85
N LEU A 25 1.72 10.53 3.74
CA LEU A 25 2.61 11.64 3.37
C LEU A 25 1.83 12.91 2.99
N ALA A 26 0.73 12.76 2.25
CA ALA A 26 -0.11 13.88 1.85
C ALA A 26 -0.72 14.59 3.06
N ASP A 27 -1.25 13.84 4.02
CA ASP A 27 -1.85 14.40 5.24
C ASP A 27 -0.82 15.19 6.06
N PHE A 28 0.39 14.66 6.19
CA PHE A 28 1.47 15.38 6.85
C PHE A 28 1.88 16.64 6.10
N LEU A 29 2.05 16.56 4.78
CA LEU A 29 2.50 17.70 3.98
C LEU A 29 1.45 18.80 3.82
N LYS A 30 0.15 18.47 3.83
CA LYS A 30 -0.96 19.42 3.75
C LYS A 30 -0.99 20.44 4.88
N THR A 31 -0.33 20.16 6.00
CA THR A 31 -0.19 21.09 7.11
C THR A 31 0.59 22.36 6.73
N LYS A 32 1.47 22.27 5.73
CA LYS A 32 2.39 23.35 5.32
C LYS A 32 2.41 23.62 3.82
N HIS A 33 1.85 22.74 3.00
CA HIS A 33 1.95 22.78 1.54
C HIS A 33 0.62 22.48 0.87
N GLN A 34 0.43 23.01 -0.32
CA GLN A 34 -0.61 22.56 -1.22
C GLN A 34 -0.18 21.21 -1.80
N VAL A 35 -0.96 20.15 -1.58
CA VAL A 35 -0.64 18.80 -2.04
C VAL A 35 -1.68 18.32 -3.04
N GLU A 36 -1.21 17.85 -4.20
CA GLU A 36 -2.04 17.16 -5.19
C GLU A 36 -1.54 15.73 -5.37
N ILE A 37 -2.48 14.77 -5.36
CA ILE A 37 -2.19 13.35 -5.60
C ILE A 37 -2.58 13.02 -7.04
N ILE A 38 -1.65 12.46 -7.81
CA ILE A 38 -1.94 11.90 -9.14
C ILE A 38 -1.85 10.38 -9.07
N THR A 39 -2.92 9.71 -9.50
CA THR A 39 -3.02 8.25 -9.50
C THR A 39 -3.72 7.72 -10.74
N ASP A 40 -3.83 6.40 -10.89
CA ASP A 40 -4.65 5.76 -11.91
C ASP A 40 -6.03 5.36 -11.38
N LYS A 41 -6.92 4.88 -12.27
CA LYS A 41 -8.28 4.44 -11.91
C LYS A 41 -8.31 3.37 -10.81
N ARG A 42 -7.26 2.54 -10.70
CA ARG A 42 -7.19 1.48 -9.67
C ARG A 42 -6.94 2.07 -8.28
N GLY A 43 -6.20 3.19 -8.21
CA GLY A 43 -5.91 3.89 -6.97
C GLY A 43 -7.10 4.66 -6.43
N LEU A 44 -8.02 5.12 -7.29
CA LEU A 44 -9.17 5.93 -6.88
C LEU A 44 -10.03 5.31 -5.78
N ARG A 45 -10.21 3.99 -5.81
CA ARG A 45 -11.03 3.27 -4.82
C ARG A 45 -10.54 3.42 -3.36
N TYR A 46 -9.28 3.81 -3.18
CA TYR A 46 -8.68 4.02 -1.87
C TYR A 46 -8.70 5.50 -1.43
N LEU A 47 -9.27 6.38 -2.24
CA LEU A 47 -9.24 7.83 -2.05
C LEU A 47 -10.63 8.42 -1.77
N THR A 48 -11.57 7.61 -1.31
CA THR A 48 -12.98 7.97 -1.12
C THR A 48 -13.17 9.12 -0.13
N GLY A 49 -12.32 9.22 0.89
CA GLY A 49 -12.32 10.30 1.90
C GLY A 49 -11.61 11.60 1.48
N TYR A 50 -10.99 11.65 0.30
CA TYR A 50 -10.23 12.82 -0.14
C TYR A 50 -11.07 13.75 -1.02
N LYS A 51 -10.86 15.08 -0.90
CA LYS A 51 -11.53 16.06 -1.77
C LYS A 51 -11.10 15.83 -3.23
N LYS A 52 -12.07 15.81 -4.16
CA LYS A 52 -11.81 15.62 -5.59
C LYS A 52 -10.81 16.64 -6.18
N THR A 53 -10.73 17.84 -5.61
CA THR A 53 -9.81 18.90 -6.01
C THR A 53 -8.34 18.57 -5.75
N ASP A 54 -8.07 17.67 -4.82
CA ASP A 54 -6.71 17.27 -4.43
C ASP A 54 -6.25 16.01 -5.17
N ILE A 55 -7.11 15.43 -6.01
CA ILE A 55 -6.87 14.17 -6.70
C ILE A 55 -7.03 14.38 -8.20
N ARG A 56 -6.04 13.91 -8.96
CA ARG A 56 -6.11 13.83 -10.41
C ARG A 56 -5.85 12.41 -10.88
N THR A 57 -6.57 11.99 -11.90
CA THR A 57 -6.38 10.67 -12.52
C THR A 57 -5.72 10.77 -13.86
N ILE A 58 -4.83 9.83 -14.13
CA ILE A 58 -4.22 9.60 -15.45
C ILE A 58 -4.49 8.18 -15.93
N ASN A 59 -4.50 8.01 -17.24
CA ASN A 59 -4.60 6.69 -17.86
C ASN A 59 -3.21 6.05 -17.91
N SER A 60 -2.84 5.29 -16.87
CA SER A 60 -1.57 4.57 -16.87
C SER A 60 -1.71 3.16 -17.46
N GLY A 61 -0.63 2.68 -18.06
CA GLY A 61 -0.51 1.31 -18.57
C GLY A 61 0.73 0.62 -18.02
N THR A 62 0.71 -0.72 -18.01
CA THR A 62 1.92 -1.52 -17.75
C THR A 62 2.52 -1.97 -19.05
N ILE A 63 3.85 -1.82 -19.16
CA ILE A 63 4.64 -2.39 -20.27
C ILE A 63 5.16 -3.81 -19.96
N PHE A 64 4.92 -4.28 -18.74
CA PHE A 64 5.37 -5.60 -18.30
C PHE A 64 4.27 -6.65 -18.55
N SER A 65 4.25 -7.21 -19.74
CA SER A 65 3.34 -8.28 -20.13
C SER A 65 4.07 -9.28 -21.04
N LYS A 66 3.68 -10.54 -20.97
CA LYS A 66 4.16 -11.58 -21.92
C LYS A 66 3.51 -11.42 -23.31
N ASN A 67 2.42 -10.68 -23.41
CA ASN A 67 1.71 -10.42 -24.67
C ASN A 67 2.22 -9.13 -25.30
N ILE A 68 2.81 -9.22 -26.50
CA ILE A 68 3.43 -8.08 -27.20
C ILE A 68 2.41 -6.98 -27.54
N PHE A 69 1.18 -7.35 -27.87
CA PHE A 69 0.12 -6.38 -28.13
C PHE A 69 -0.24 -5.58 -26.89
N LYS A 70 -0.31 -6.24 -25.70
CA LYS A 70 -0.51 -5.55 -24.41
C LYS A 70 0.64 -4.63 -24.06
N VAL A 71 1.88 -5.00 -24.41
CA VAL A 71 3.07 -4.15 -24.23
C VAL A 71 2.95 -2.91 -25.09
N PHE A 72 2.58 -3.06 -26.37
CA PHE A 72 2.41 -1.93 -27.30
C PHE A 72 1.32 -0.96 -26.82
N VAL A 73 0.15 -1.47 -26.46
CA VAL A 73 -0.93 -0.66 -25.87
C VAL A 73 -0.49 0.02 -24.58
N GLY A 74 0.27 -0.70 -23.75
CA GLY A 74 0.85 -0.16 -22.52
C GLY A 74 1.80 1.01 -22.78
N LEU A 75 2.66 0.90 -23.80
CA LEU A 75 3.60 1.94 -24.19
C LEU A 75 2.87 3.22 -24.66
N ILE A 76 1.84 3.05 -25.51
CA ILE A 76 0.99 4.16 -25.94
C ILE A 76 0.36 4.88 -24.74
N LYS A 77 -0.18 4.12 -23.79
CA LYS A 77 -0.74 4.71 -22.55
C LYS A 77 0.29 5.45 -21.72
N VAL A 78 1.52 4.94 -21.63
CA VAL A 78 2.63 5.62 -20.92
C VAL A 78 2.98 6.94 -21.61
N ILE A 79 3.04 6.96 -22.96
CA ILE A 79 3.30 8.20 -23.74
C ILE A 79 2.20 9.23 -23.50
N PHE A 80 0.92 8.84 -23.59
CA PHE A 80 -0.19 9.77 -23.30
C PHE A 80 -0.15 10.26 -21.86
N SER A 81 0.10 9.39 -20.90
CA SER A 81 0.25 9.79 -19.49
C SER A 81 1.40 10.76 -19.27
N PHE A 82 2.50 10.58 -20.00
CA PHE A 82 3.62 11.53 -19.97
C PHE A 82 3.20 12.90 -20.52
N LEU A 83 2.56 12.95 -21.69
CA LEU A 83 2.11 14.19 -22.29
C LEU A 83 1.09 14.92 -21.42
N ASP A 84 0.07 14.20 -20.90
CA ASP A 84 -0.92 14.77 -19.97
C ASP A 84 -0.24 15.38 -18.74
N SER A 85 0.72 14.65 -18.15
CA SER A 85 1.46 15.11 -16.97
C SER A 85 2.36 16.30 -17.32
N PHE A 86 2.98 16.29 -18.49
CA PHE A 86 3.87 17.36 -18.96
C PHE A 86 3.09 18.67 -19.12
N PHE A 87 1.96 18.65 -19.85
CA PHE A 87 1.11 19.83 -20.04
C PHE A 87 0.48 20.31 -18.74
N LEU A 88 0.07 19.38 -17.87
CA LEU A 88 -0.41 19.72 -16.54
C LEU A 88 0.62 20.56 -15.77
N MET A 89 1.87 20.12 -15.77
CA MET A 89 2.94 20.76 -15.01
C MET A 89 3.48 22.04 -15.65
N ILE A 90 3.32 22.22 -16.96
CA ILE A 90 3.57 23.51 -17.60
C ILE A 90 2.61 24.57 -17.08
N ASN A 91 1.32 24.25 -16.99
CA ASN A 91 0.29 25.20 -16.59
C ASN A 91 0.30 25.46 -15.07
N ASN A 92 0.63 24.44 -14.27
CA ASN A 92 0.63 24.56 -12.82
C ASN A 92 1.84 23.83 -12.22
N ARG A 93 3.00 24.48 -12.33
CA ARG A 93 4.30 23.91 -11.98
C ARG A 93 4.45 23.67 -10.49
N PRO A 94 4.58 22.41 -10.02
CA PRO A 94 4.89 22.13 -8.63
C PRO A 94 6.36 22.43 -8.32
N LYS A 95 6.69 22.67 -7.06
CA LYS A 95 8.07 22.82 -6.59
C LYS A 95 8.80 21.49 -6.44
N LEU A 96 8.05 20.39 -6.28
CA LEU A 96 8.55 19.06 -5.97
C LEU A 96 7.59 17.99 -6.47
N ILE A 97 8.13 16.88 -6.96
CA ILE A 97 7.38 15.66 -7.26
C ILE A 97 7.91 14.53 -6.38
N ILE A 98 7.00 13.76 -5.78
CA ILE A 98 7.34 12.58 -5.00
C ILE A 98 6.68 11.36 -5.66
N GLY A 99 7.50 10.49 -6.25
CA GLY A 99 7.08 9.22 -6.83
C GLY A 99 7.00 8.14 -5.74
N MET A 100 5.81 7.63 -5.48
CA MET A 100 5.56 6.64 -4.45
C MET A 100 5.53 5.19 -4.99
N GLY A 101 5.96 5.00 -6.23
CA GLY A 101 5.89 3.72 -6.91
C GLY A 101 4.57 3.45 -7.63
N GLY A 102 4.49 2.27 -8.26
CA GLY A 102 3.43 1.93 -9.19
C GLY A 102 3.69 2.49 -10.60
N TYR A 103 3.07 1.87 -11.61
CA TYR A 103 3.35 2.22 -13.00
C TYR A 103 2.92 3.65 -13.39
N SER A 104 1.91 4.19 -12.72
CA SER A 104 1.44 5.56 -12.96
C SER A 104 2.42 6.64 -12.46
N SER A 105 3.24 6.36 -11.47
CA SER A 105 4.23 7.33 -11.00
C SER A 105 5.35 7.59 -12.01
N PHE A 106 5.67 6.60 -12.84
CA PHE A 106 6.79 6.68 -13.78
C PHE A 106 6.64 7.82 -14.80
N PRO A 107 5.58 7.90 -15.63
CA PRO A 107 5.45 8.97 -16.64
C PRO A 107 5.40 10.37 -16.01
N ILE A 108 4.79 10.50 -14.82
CA ILE A 108 4.69 11.77 -14.09
C ILE A 108 6.08 12.25 -13.65
N CYS A 109 6.87 11.35 -13.06
CA CYS A 109 8.23 11.68 -12.61
C CYS A 109 9.15 12.01 -13.77
N VAL A 110 9.05 11.30 -14.92
CA VAL A 110 9.84 11.59 -16.11
C VAL A 110 9.45 12.96 -16.71
N ALA A 111 8.15 13.27 -16.81
CA ALA A 111 7.68 14.57 -17.28
C ALA A 111 8.20 15.72 -16.39
N GLY A 112 8.16 15.53 -15.08
CA GLY A 112 8.71 16.49 -14.12
C GLY A 112 10.21 16.69 -14.28
N TYR A 113 10.96 15.61 -14.48
CA TYR A 113 12.39 15.68 -14.73
C TYR A 113 12.71 16.48 -16.01
N CYS A 114 11.97 16.24 -17.11
CA CYS A 114 12.13 17.01 -18.36
C CYS A 114 11.87 18.51 -18.15
N LEU A 115 10.97 18.86 -17.25
CA LEU A 115 10.66 20.24 -16.86
C LEU A 115 11.63 20.79 -15.78
N LYS A 116 12.70 20.06 -15.44
CA LYS A 116 13.66 20.43 -14.38
C LYS A 116 12.99 20.66 -13.01
N ILE A 117 11.92 19.92 -12.72
CA ILE A 117 11.29 19.88 -11.40
C ILE A 117 12.02 18.81 -10.58
N PRO A 118 12.42 19.09 -9.32
CA PRO A 118 13.02 18.09 -8.46
C PRO A 118 12.12 16.88 -8.29
N VAL A 119 12.66 15.67 -8.49
CA VAL A 119 11.95 14.39 -8.30
C VAL A 119 12.58 13.66 -7.14
N LEU A 120 11.77 13.29 -6.15
CA LEU A 120 12.10 12.30 -5.13
C LEU A 120 11.34 11.01 -5.44
N ILE A 121 11.89 9.87 -5.02
CA ILE A 121 11.15 8.60 -5.03
C ILE A 121 11.15 8.00 -3.64
N TYR A 122 10.07 7.29 -3.31
CA TYR A 122 9.94 6.56 -2.05
C TYR A 122 9.74 5.07 -2.33
N GLU A 123 10.53 4.24 -1.64
CA GLU A 123 10.38 2.78 -1.70
C GLU A 123 9.96 2.23 -0.35
N ASN A 124 8.82 1.56 -0.34
CA ASN A 124 8.21 0.99 0.84
C ASN A 124 8.61 -0.47 1.10
N ASN A 125 9.03 -1.19 0.06
CA ASN A 125 9.38 -2.61 0.13
C ASN A 125 10.89 -2.80 0.32
N LEU A 126 11.27 -3.98 0.81
CA LEU A 126 12.66 -4.38 0.93
C LEU A 126 13.36 -4.56 -0.43
N VAL A 127 12.60 -4.67 -1.51
CA VAL A 127 13.12 -4.72 -2.88
C VAL A 127 12.58 -3.54 -3.66
N ILE A 128 13.48 -2.82 -4.33
CA ILE A 128 13.05 -1.69 -5.17
C ILE A 128 12.10 -2.12 -6.27
N GLY A 129 10.91 -1.49 -6.31
CA GLY A 129 9.91 -1.74 -7.33
C GLY A 129 10.38 -1.30 -8.72
N ARG A 130 9.88 -1.96 -9.77
CA ARG A 130 10.31 -1.75 -11.16
C ARG A 130 10.20 -0.29 -11.60
N ALA A 131 9.11 0.40 -11.29
CA ALA A 131 8.95 1.81 -11.63
C ALA A 131 10.05 2.67 -10.97
N ASN A 132 10.28 2.48 -9.67
CA ASN A 132 11.31 3.19 -8.92
C ASN A 132 12.72 2.88 -9.45
N LYS A 133 12.97 1.62 -9.86
CA LYS A 133 14.27 1.21 -10.42
C LYS A 133 14.61 2.01 -11.68
N PHE A 134 13.63 2.24 -12.56
CA PHE A 134 13.83 3.08 -13.76
C PHE A 134 13.97 4.58 -13.43
N LEU A 135 13.47 5.04 -12.29
CA LEU A 135 13.55 6.42 -11.85
C LEU A 135 14.86 6.75 -11.09
N LEU A 136 15.66 5.75 -10.68
CA LEU A 136 16.92 5.95 -9.95
C LEU A 136 17.87 7.01 -10.60
N PRO A 137 18.10 6.99 -11.94
CA PRO A 137 19.01 7.95 -12.56
C PRO A 137 18.55 9.40 -12.38
N ILE A 138 17.25 9.66 -12.52
CA ILE A 138 16.65 11.00 -12.52
C ILE A 138 16.23 11.49 -11.14
N ALA A 139 16.12 10.59 -10.15
CA ALA A 139 15.77 10.97 -8.79
C ALA A 139 16.88 11.82 -8.15
N LYS A 140 16.47 12.94 -7.53
CA LYS A 140 17.34 13.79 -6.71
C LYS A 140 17.67 13.14 -5.38
N LYS A 141 16.68 12.47 -4.75
CA LYS A 141 16.79 11.69 -3.53
C LYS A 141 15.95 10.43 -3.65
N ILE A 142 16.38 9.39 -2.97
CA ILE A 142 15.73 8.07 -2.89
C ILE A 142 15.42 7.84 -1.43
N LEU A 143 14.16 7.98 -1.06
CA LEU A 143 13.67 7.77 0.29
C LEU A 143 13.35 6.28 0.45
N VAL A 144 13.81 5.67 1.51
CA VAL A 144 13.61 4.23 1.76
C VAL A 144 13.03 3.99 3.15
N SER A 145 12.17 2.98 3.25
CA SER A 145 11.54 2.58 4.50
C SER A 145 12.48 1.83 5.44
N THR A 146 13.55 1.23 4.90
CA THR A 146 14.59 0.49 5.63
C THR A 146 15.94 0.69 4.94
N ASN A 147 17.04 0.53 5.69
CA ASN A 147 18.40 0.64 5.16
C ASN A 147 18.76 -0.55 4.23
N ASP A 148 18.05 -1.66 4.32
CA ASP A 148 18.37 -2.92 3.63
C ASP A 148 17.64 -3.09 2.29
N VAL A 149 17.15 -2.00 1.69
CA VAL A 149 16.47 -2.06 0.38
C VAL A 149 17.39 -2.59 -0.69
N GLN A 150 17.01 -3.74 -1.24
CA GLN A 150 17.77 -4.45 -2.28
C GLN A 150 17.46 -3.90 -3.68
N GLY A 151 18.44 -4.02 -4.59
CA GLY A 151 18.28 -3.67 -6.00
C GLY A 151 18.58 -2.21 -6.33
N ILE A 152 19.03 -1.41 -5.36
CA ILE A 152 19.60 -0.07 -5.58
C ILE A 152 21.10 -0.22 -5.81
N SER A 153 21.59 0.15 -7.00
CA SER A 153 23.03 0.11 -7.32
C SER A 153 23.82 1.07 -6.45
N SER A 154 25.05 0.68 -6.05
CA SER A 154 25.96 1.46 -5.21
C SER A 154 26.24 2.85 -5.74
N LYS A 155 26.20 3.05 -7.05
CA LYS A 155 26.36 4.39 -7.68
C LYS A 155 25.31 5.42 -7.23
N TYR A 156 24.17 4.95 -6.67
CA TYR A 156 23.10 5.82 -6.17
C TYR A 156 23.11 5.95 -4.64
N SER A 157 24.04 5.31 -3.92
CA SER A 157 24.08 5.31 -2.45
C SER A 157 24.01 6.70 -1.83
N LYS A 158 24.74 7.67 -2.40
CA LYS A 158 24.72 9.09 -1.96
C LYS A 158 23.34 9.77 -2.08
N LYS A 159 22.42 9.20 -2.86
CA LYS A 159 21.04 9.70 -3.00
C LYS A 159 20.07 9.04 -2.05
N VAL A 160 20.43 7.92 -1.40
CA VAL A 160 19.57 7.14 -0.52
C VAL A 160 19.48 7.79 0.85
N PHE A 161 18.25 7.92 1.36
CA PHE A 161 17.93 8.45 2.67
C PHE A 161 16.91 7.54 3.35
N PHE A 162 17.26 7.03 4.50
CA PHE A 162 16.33 6.32 5.36
C PHE A 162 15.34 7.31 5.97
N CYS A 163 14.05 7.06 5.80
CA CYS A 163 12.98 7.86 6.38
C CYS A 163 11.94 7.04 7.15
N GLY A 164 12.06 5.71 7.16
CA GLY A 164 11.12 4.82 7.82
C GLY A 164 9.84 4.56 7.02
N TYR A 165 8.95 3.79 7.60
CA TYR A 165 7.64 3.50 7.03
C TYR A 165 6.68 4.66 7.22
N LEU A 166 5.93 4.97 6.16
CA LEU A 166 4.87 5.98 6.18
C LEU A 166 3.56 5.31 6.63
N ILE A 167 3.25 5.44 7.91
CA ILE A 167 2.05 4.87 8.55
C ILE A 167 0.97 5.93 8.63
N ARG A 168 -0.29 5.54 8.42
CA ARG A 168 -1.46 6.43 8.54
C ARG A 168 -1.54 7.06 9.93
N SER A 169 -1.79 8.37 10.01
CA SER A 169 -1.72 9.13 11.27
C SER A 169 -2.67 8.59 12.34
N HIS A 170 -3.88 8.16 11.96
CA HIS A 170 -4.84 7.57 12.90
C HIS A 170 -4.39 6.19 13.42
N ILE A 171 -3.60 5.43 12.65
CA ILE A 171 -2.99 4.19 13.10
C ILE A 171 -1.74 4.45 13.97
N LEU A 172 -0.93 5.45 13.57
CA LEU A 172 0.28 5.81 14.33
C LEU A 172 -0.04 6.22 15.77
N ASN A 173 -1.15 6.95 15.95
CA ASN A 173 -1.58 7.47 17.24
C ASN A 173 -2.55 6.52 17.99
N LEU A 174 -2.86 5.35 17.40
CA LEU A 174 -3.76 4.39 18.01
C LEU A 174 -3.14 3.82 19.28
N LYS A 175 -3.72 4.17 20.42
CA LYS A 175 -3.41 3.47 21.66
C LYS A 175 -4.24 2.19 21.69
N LYS A 176 -3.57 1.06 21.83
CA LYS A 176 -4.26 -0.16 22.21
C LYS A 176 -4.73 0.07 23.64
N ASP A 177 -6.03 0.05 23.88
CA ASP A 177 -6.52 0.01 25.24
C ASP A 177 -5.87 -1.22 25.86
N LYS A 178 -4.97 -0.99 26.81
CA LYS A 178 -4.52 -2.05 27.69
C LYS A 178 -5.77 -2.37 28.49
N THR A 179 -6.49 -3.39 28.10
CA THR A 179 -7.41 -4.04 29.01
C THR A 179 -6.54 -4.61 30.12
N GLU A 180 -6.36 -3.81 31.17
CA GLU A 180 -5.82 -4.28 32.42
C GLU A 180 -6.75 -5.37 32.90
N ASN A 181 -6.21 -6.57 33.06
CA ASN A 181 -6.84 -7.69 33.76
C ASN A 181 -8.09 -8.31 33.13
N SER A 182 -7.87 -9.23 32.21
CA SER A 182 -8.69 -10.45 32.25
C SER A 182 -7.79 -11.65 31.94
N ASP A 183 -7.59 -12.48 32.93
CA ASP A 183 -6.91 -13.79 32.84
C ASP A 183 -7.62 -14.76 31.90
N LYS A 184 -8.60 -14.28 31.10
CA LYS A 184 -9.47 -15.07 30.20
C LYS A 184 -9.97 -14.28 29.00
N GLU A 185 -9.19 -13.38 28.39
CA GLU A 185 -9.62 -12.87 27.07
C GLU A 185 -9.40 -13.95 26.00
N ASP A 186 -10.49 -14.37 25.38
CA ASP A 186 -10.42 -15.25 24.19
C ASP A 186 -9.55 -14.59 23.13
N LEU A 187 -8.66 -15.37 22.51
CA LEU A 187 -7.77 -14.90 21.46
C LEU A 187 -8.56 -14.25 20.31
N SER A 188 -8.26 -13.01 19.98
CA SER A 188 -8.91 -12.29 18.86
C SER A 188 -7.99 -12.27 17.65
N ILE A 189 -8.38 -12.98 16.59
CA ILE A 189 -7.58 -13.17 15.38
C ILE A 189 -8.09 -12.26 14.26
N LEU A 190 -7.23 -11.38 13.76
CA LEU A 190 -7.50 -10.54 12.60
C LEU A 190 -6.91 -11.16 11.33
N ILE A 191 -7.74 -11.50 10.35
CA ILE A 191 -7.33 -12.08 9.08
C ILE A 191 -7.45 -11.03 7.96
N MET A 192 -6.31 -10.67 7.34
CA MET A 192 -6.25 -9.64 6.30
C MET A 192 -5.57 -10.18 5.04
N GLY A 193 -6.35 -10.39 3.97
CA GLY A 193 -5.82 -10.83 2.68
C GLY A 193 -5.31 -9.70 1.79
N GLY A 194 -5.74 -8.48 2.02
CA GLY A 194 -5.63 -7.39 1.05
C GLY A 194 -6.52 -7.65 -0.18
N SER A 195 -6.62 -6.66 -1.07
CA SER A 195 -7.57 -6.68 -2.19
C SER A 195 -7.39 -7.83 -3.21
N GLN A 196 -6.20 -8.40 -3.30
CA GLN A 196 -5.89 -9.48 -4.27
C GLN A 196 -5.87 -10.87 -3.65
N SER A 197 -5.79 -10.99 -2.36
CA SER A 197 -5.53 -12.26 -1.66
C SER A 197 -6.63 -12.66 -0.67
N ALA A 198 -7.63 -11.80 -0.47
CA ALA A 198 -8.79 -12.13 0.35
C ALA A 198 -9.46 -13.43 -0.12
N LYS A 199 -9.48 -13.69 -1.44
CA LYS A 199 -10.02 -14.91 -2.03
C LYS A 199 -9.39 -16.18 -1.45
N VAL A 200 -8.06 -16.31 -1.51
CA VAL A 200 -7.35 -17.51 -1.04
C VAL A 200 -7.50 -17.69 0.48
N PHE A 201 -7.48 -16.60 1.24
CA PHE A 201 -7.69 -16.67 2.69
C PHE A 201 -9.13 -17.08 3.02
N GLY A 202 -10.12 -16.60 2.25
CA GLY A 202 -11.51 -17.03 2.40
C GLY A 202 -11.77 -18.48 2.02
N GLU A 203 -10.95 -19.07 1.14
CA GLU A 203 -11.04 -20.48 0.73
C GLU A 203 -10.37 -21.44 1.71
N ILE A 204 -9.23 -21.05 2.31
CA ILE A 204 -8.37 -21.97 3.07
C ILE A 204 -8.53 -21.77 4.59
N LEU A 205 -8.56 -20.54 5.07
CA LEU A 205 -8.49 -20.27 6.50
C LEU A 205 -9.72 -20.74 7.29
N PRO A 206 -10.96 -20.73 6.77
CA PRO A 206 -12.10 -21.24 7.54
C PRO A 206 -11.91 -22.66 8.05
N ASP A 207 -11.43 -23.58 7.21
CA ASP A 207 -11.19 -24.98 7.60
C ASP A 207 -10.03 -25.09 8.61
N ILE A 208 -9.01 -24.25 8.47
CA ILE A 208 -7.89 -24.20 9.44
C ILE A 208 -8.39 -23.71 10.80
N MET A 209 -9.21 -22.66 10.82
CA MET A 209 -9.77 -22.14 12.08
C MET A 209 -10.64 -23.18 12.79
N VAL A 210 -11.45 -23.92 12.02
CA VAL A 210 -12.24 -25.04 12.57
C VAL A 210 -11.33 -26.09 13.23
N LYS A 211 -10.25 -26.50 12.56
CA LYS A 211 -9.26 -27.43 13.14
C LYS A 211 -8.62 -26.90 14.42
N CYS A 212 -8.30 -25.59 14.47
CA CYS A 212 -7.78 -24.98 15.69
C CYS A 212 -8.79 -25.08 16.84
N LEU A 213 -10.07 -24.81 16.56
CA LEU A 213 -11.14 -24.93 17.54
C LEU A 213 -11.28 -26.39 18.03
N GLU A 214 -11.28 -27.38 17.14
CA GLU A 214 -11.33 -28.80 17.45
C GLU A 214 -10.16 -29.27 18.33
N ASN A 215 -9.01 -28.59 18.21
CA ASN A 215 -7.85 -28.80 19.09
C ASN A 215 -7.90 -27.96 20.38
N GLY A 216 -9.05 -27.41 20.74
CA GLY A 216 -9.29 -26.75 22.02
C GLY A 216 -8.88 -25.27 22.09
N VAL A 217 -8.45 -24.65 20.98
CA VAL A 217 -8.12 -23.22 20.96
C VAL A 217 -9.41 -22.41 20.84
N ARG A 218 -9.67 -21.52 21.78
CA ARG A 218 -10.82 -20.59 21.73
C ARG A 218 -10.38 -19.24 21.19
N PHE A 219 -11.17 -18.67 20.28
CA PHE A 219 -10.86 -17.36 19.68
C PHE A 219 -12.08 -16.76 18.98
N LYS A 220 -12.00 -15.44 18.78
CA LYS A 220 -12.90 -14.68 17.94
C LYS A 220 -12.19 -14.28 16.63
N ILE A 221 -12.91 -14.29 15.52
CA ILE A 221 -12.34 -14.03 14.18
C ILE A 221 -12.88 -12.71 13.64
N TYR A 222 -11.97 -11.84 13.18
CA TYR A 222 -12.24 -10.68 12.33
C TYR A 222 -11.63 -10.95 10.98
N GLN A 223 -12.43 -11.32 9.97
CA GLN A 223 -11.89 -11.77 8.69
C GLN A 223 -12.31 -10.89 7.53
N GLN A 224 -11.31 -10.40 6.80
CA GLN A 224 -11.51 -9.82 5.49
C GLN A 224 -11.77 -10.91 4.45
N CYS A 225 -12.87 -10.79 3.70
CA CYS A 225 -13.22 -11.71 2.61
C CYS A 225 -13.86 -10.96 1.44
N LEU A 226 -14.02 -11.63 0.31
CA LEU A 226 -14.79 -11.09 -0.83
C LEU A 226 -16.28 -11.26 -0.56
N ASP A 227 -17.11 -10.33 -1.06
CA ASP A 227 -18.57 -10.36 -0.87
C ASP A 227 -19.19 -11.72 -1.29
N GLN A 228 -18.70 -12.29 -2.40
CA GLN A 228 -19.13 -13.59 -2.90
C GLN A 228 -18.76 -14.78 -1.98
N GLN A 229 -17.83 -14.62 -1.05
CA GLN A 229 -17.40 -15.66 -0.11
C GLN A 229 -18.11 -15.58 1.24
N VAL A 230 -18.75 -14.46 1.55
CA VAL A 230 -19.36 -14.18 2.86
C VAL A 230 -20.30 -15.30 3.28
N ASN A 231 -21.22 -15.71 2.41
CA ASN A 231 -22.22 -16.74 2.75
C ASN A 231 -21.60 -18.11 3.04
N GLN A 232 -20.55 -18.48 2.30
CA GLN A 232 -19.85 -19.76 2.49
C GLN A 232 -19.08 -19.76 3.82
N ILE A 233 -18.29 -18.71 4.07
CA ILE A 233 -17.51 -18.59 5.30
C ILE A 233 -18.42 -18.53 6.51
N LYS A 234 -19.50 -17.74 6.43
CA LYS A 234 -20.52 -17.64 7.48
C LYS A 234 -21.10 -19.00 7.83
N LYS A 235 -21.57 -19.78 6.84
CA LYS A 235 -22.08 -21.13 7.05
C LYS A 235 -21.09 -22.04 7.78
N THR A 236 -19.81 -21.97 7.41
CA THR A 236 -18.75 -22.76 8.05
C THR A 236 -18.60 -22.37 9.51
N TYR A 237 -18.46 -21.08 9.80
CA TYR A 237 -18.23 -20.61 11.17
C TYR A 237 -19.45 -20.82 12.08
N GLU A 238 -20.67 -20.59 11.58
CA GLU A 238 -21.93 -20.84 12.32
C GLU A 238 -22.10 -22.34 12.67
N LYS A 239 -21.80 -23.24 11.73
CA LYS A 239 -21.85 -24.69 11.96
C LYS A 239 -21.01 -25.14 13.17
N PHE A 240 -19.86 -24.52 13.34
CA PHE A 240 -18.92 -24.83 14.43
C PHE A 240 -19.03 -23.86 15.62
N LYS A 241 -20.05 -23.01 15.65
CA LYS A 241 -20.30 -22.01 16.71
C LYS A 241 -19.11 -21.11 17.03
N LEU A 242 -18.32 -20.76 16.00
CA LEU A 242 -17.25 -19.79 16.12
C LEU A 242 -17.82 -18.37 16.23
N GLU A 243 -17.21 -17.54 17.06
CA GLU A 243 -17.50 -16.11 17.05
C GLU A 243 -16.73 -15.41 15.91
N PHE A 244 -17.42 -14.64 15.08
CA PHE A 244 -16.77 -13.98 13.95
C PHE A 244 -17.44 -12.67 13.52
N GLU A 245 -16.66 -11.79 12.89
CA GLU A 245 -17.12 -10.64 12.13
C GLU A 245 -16.46 -10.68 10.75
N LEU A 246 -17.25 -10.74 9.68
CA LEU A 246 -16.74 -10.71 8.30
C LEU A 246 -16.87 -9.30 7.75
N PHE A 247 -15.86 -8.86 6.99
CA PHE A 247 -15.88 -7.58 6.29
C PHE A 247 -15.19 -7.68 4.92
N SER A 248 -15.63 -6.87 3.95
CA SER A 248 -15.02 -6.87 2.61
C SER A 248 -13.80 -5.95 2.56
N PHE A 249 -14.03 -4.67 2.53
CA PHE A 249 -13.00 -3.65 2.54
C PHE A 249 -13.31 -2.61 3.61
N SER A 250 -12.30 -2.17 4.33
CA SER A 250 -12.45 -1.09 5.30
C SER A 250 -11.34 -0.05 5.09
N ASP A 251 -11.74 1.20 4.92
CA ASP A 251 -10.82 2.35 4.89
C ASP A 251 -10.23 2.60 6.28
N ASP A 252 -11.02 2.31 7.33
CA ASP A 252 -10.61 2.39 8.72
C ASP A 252 -10.47 1.02 9.35
N MET A 253 -9.22 0.60 9.53
CA MET A 253 -8.86 -0.65 10.20
C MET A 253 -8.73 -0.51 11.73
N THR A 254 -8.92 0.70 12.26
CA THR A 254 -8.68 1.02 13.68
C THR A 254 -9.43 0.08 14.61
N LYS A 255 -10.75 -0.11 14.36
CA LYS A 255 -11.59 -0.98 15.21
C LYS A 255 -11.13 -2.44 15.25
N TYR A 256 -10.52 -2.93 14.16
CA TYR A 256 -10.01 -4.29 14.09
C TYR A 256 -8.64 -4.42 14.74
N TYR A 257 -7.77 -3.44 14.50
CA TYR A 257 -6.46 -3.41 15.15
C TYR A 257 -6.55 -3.29 16.68
N GLN A 258 -7.51 -2.52 17.21
CA GLN A 258 -7.70 -2.39 18.66
C GLN A 258 -8.08 -3.72 19.30
N LYS A 259 -8.89 -4.53 18.63
CA LYS A 259 -9.41 -5.80 19.13
C LYS A 259 -8.47 -6.98 18.90
N ALA A 260 -7.53 -6.90 17.96
CA ALA A 260 -6.69 -8.02 17.56
C ALA A 260 -5.56 -8.31 18.56
N ASN A 261 -5.45 -9.57 18.98
CA ASN A 261 -4.28 -10.08 19.72
C ASN A 261 -3.28 -10.76 18.78
N LEU A 262 -3.75 -11.29 17.66
CA LEU A 262 -2.96 -11.94 16.62
C LEU A 262 -3.48 -11.50 15.25
N ALA A 263 -2.60 -11.34 14.28
CA ALA A 263 -3.00 -11.12 12.89
C ALA A 263 -2.48 -12.22 11.97
N ILE A 264 -3.29 -12.62 10.98
CA ILE A 264 -2.86 -13.46 9.85
C ILE A 264 -2.98 -12.60 8.60
N THR A 265 -1.85 -12.36 7.93
CA THR A 265 -1.82 -11.36 6.84
C THR A 265 -0.89 -11.73 5.70
N ARG A 266 -1.02 -11.03 4.57
CA ARG A 266 0.02 -11.02 3.52
C ARG A 266 1.17 -10.11 3.92
N SER A 267 2.36 -10.38 3.36
CA SER A 267 3.59 -9.64 3.69
C SER A 267 3.72 -8.31 2.92
N GLY A 268 2.63 -7.55 2.83
CA GLY A 268 2.67 -6.20 2.27
C GLY A 268 3.35 -5.24 3.24
N ALA A 269 4.34 -4.48 2.79
CA ALA A 269 5.15 -3.61 3.64
C ALA A 269 4.33 -2.65 4.52
N SER A 270 3.25 -2.05 3.98
CA SER A 270 2.39 -1.16 4.77
C SER A 270 1.65 -1.88 5.90
N SER A 271 1.10 -3.09 5.63
CA SER A 271 0.39 -3.86 6.64
C SER A 271 1.33 -4.33 7.75
N LEU A 272 2.52 -4.81 7.38
CA LEU A 272 3.53 -5.21 8.36
C LEU A 272 3.98 -4.03 9.22
N ALA A 273 4.22 -2.87 8.61
CA ALA A 273 4.61 -1.67 9.33
C ALA A 273 3.54 -1.23 10.35
N GLU A 274 2.26 -1.29 10.00
CA GLU A 274 1.15 -0.98 10.90
C GLU A 274 1.09 -1.97 12.07
N LEU A 275 1.18 -3.28 11.81
CA LEU A 275 1.16 -4.31 12.84
C LEU A 275 2.35 -4.20 13.80
N ILE A 276 3.56 -3.94 13.26
CA ILE A 276 4.78 -3.73 14.07
C ILE A 276 4.62 -2.49 14.95
N ASN A 277 4.14 -1.37 14.39
CA ASN A 277 3.90 -0.14 15.14
C ASN A 277 2.92 -0.36 16.30
N LEU A 278 1.87 -1.14 16.07
CA LEU A 278 0.85 -1.46 17.06
C LEU A 278 1.24 -2.61 18.00
N LYS A 279 2.41 -3.21 17.79
CA LYS A 279 2.90 -4.37 18.56
C LYS A 279 1.90 -5.54 18.55
N ILE A 280 1.21 -5.75 17.44
CA ILE A 280 0.32 -6.89 17.25
C ILE A 280 1.15 -8.05 16.69
N PRO A 281 1.28 -9.18 17.39
CA PRO A 281 1.91 -10.39 16.84
C PRO A 281 1.22 -10.83 15.54
N PHE A 282 1.97 -11.34 14.58
CA PHE A 282 1.38 -11.76 13.33
C PHE A 282 2.04 -12.99 12.70
N ILE A 283 1.22 -13.74 11.98
CA ILE A 283 1.66 -14.78 11.05
C ILE A 283 1.52 -14.20 9.65
N THR A 284 2.60 -14.20 8.88
CA THR A 284 2.58 -13.68 7.53
C THR A 284 2.72 -14.77 6.48
N VAL A 285 1.86 -14.70 5.46
CA VAL A 285 1.83 -15.63 4.33
C VAL A 285 2.12 -14.85 3.05
N PRO A 286 3.36 -14.86 2.56
CA PRO A 286 3.73 -14.11 1.36
C PRO A 286 2.88 -14.49 0.14
N LEU A 287 2.56 -13.51 -0.70
CA LEU A 287 1.88 -13.75 -1.98
C LEU A 287 2.89 -14.29 -3.00
N PRO A 288 2.77 -15.55 -3.49
CA PRO A 288 3.74 -16.14 -4.39
C PRO A 288 3.91 -15.39 -5.72
N SER A 289 2.84 -14.75 -6.21
CA SER A 289 2.85 -13.98 -7.45
C SER A 289 3.29 -12.51 -7.28
N SER A 290 3.85 -12.15 -6.11
CA SER A 290 4.33 -10.78 -5.87
C SER A 290 5.51 -10.45 -6.78
N ALA A 291 5.48 -9.25 -7.37
CA ALA A 291 6.52 -8.81 -8.28
C ALA A 291 7.91 -8.87 -7.61
N ASP A 292 8.88 -9.46 -8.32
CA ASP A 292 10.26 -9.61 -7.84
C ASP A 292 10.36 -10.26 -6.44
N ASN A 293 9.33 -11.07 -6.08
CA ASN A 293 9.22 -11.81 -4.82
C ASN A 293 9.31 -10.91 -3.57
N HIS A 294 8.88 -9.64 -3.69
CA HIS A 294 9.06 -8.65 -2.62
C HIS A 294 8.34 -9.03 -1.32
N GLN A 295 7.17 -9.74 -1.40
CA GLN A 295 6.48 -10.14 -0.18
C GLN A 295 7.23 -11.22 0.61
N PHE A 296 7.85 -12.17 -0.06
CA PHE A 296 8.70 -13.14 0.63
C PHE A 296 9.87 -12.45 1.34
N LYS A 297 10.52 -11.52 0.67
CA LYS A 297 11.63 -10.76 1.25
C LYS A 297 11.18 -9.86 2.41
N ASN A 298 10.02 -9.20 2.30
CA ASN A 298 9.44 -8.44 3.41
C ASN A 298 9.14 -9.33 4.63
N ALA A 299 8.74 -10.60 4.41
CA ALA A 299 8.47 -11.55 5.50
C ALA A 299 9.73 -12.10 6.14
N SER A 300 10.84 -12.15 5.39
CA SER A 300 12.13 -12.70 5.87
C SER A 300 12.98 -11.65 6.61
N TYR A 301 12.62 -10.38 6.51
CA TYR A 301 13.27 -9.26 7.19
C TYR A 301 12.79 -9.09 8.63
#